data_b6335dd4415dbfd4effaa04ea13d3a2b
#
_entry.id   b6335dd4415dbfd4effaa04ea13d3a2b
#
_cell.length_a   1.000
_cell.length_b   1.000
_cell.length_c   1.000
_cell.angle_alpha   90.00
_cell.angle_beta   90.00
_cell.angle_gamma   90.00
#
_symmetry.space_group_name_H-M   'P 1'
#
loop_
_entity.id
_entity.type
_entity.pdbx_description
1 polymer ?
#
loop_
_entity_poly.entity_id
_entity_poly.type
_entity_poly.pdbx_seq_one_letter_code
_entity_poly.pdbx_strand_id
1 'polypeptide(L)'
;DWSLQFLEDYRSRLEPAFRDTGYFFNLARCRYEKGDHDGALECLTRIEYDDVLQNLSARILQMKIYYDTAAWQSLDSLLDSVTVYLRRKKVLGYHRENFSNIVRFMQRLVALPPGNSPARELLRQDLENCTTLGEKAWFLQKTGKGKQ
;
A
#
# COMPACT_ATOMS: atom_id res chain seq x y z
N ASP A 1 11.43 6.63 -19.77
CA ASP A 1 11.50 7.10 -18.38
C ASP A 1 12.69 6.47 -17.68
N TRP A 2 13.49 7.30 -17.01
CA TRP A 2 14.74 6.91 -16.34
C TRP A 2 14.51 5.79 -15.30
N SER A 3 13.44 5.87 -14.52
CA SER A 3 13.12 4.87 -13.49
C SER A 3 12.86 3.48 -14.08
N LEU A 4 12.14 3.42 -15.19
CA LEU A 4 11.86 2.16 -15.89
C LEU A 4 13.12 1.59 -16.54
N GLN A 5 13.92 2.44 -17.19
CA GLN A 5 15.19 2.04 -17.76
C GLN A 5 16.15 1.51 -16.71
N PHE A 6 16.27 2.20 -15.57
CA PHE A 6 17.09 1.77 -14.44
C PHE A 6 16.66 0.39 -13.92
N LEU A 7 15.35 0.14 -13.80
CA LEU A 7 14.84 -1.15 -13.34
C LEU A 7 15.18 -2.28 -14.31
N GLU A 8 15.06 -2.04 -15.62
CA GLU A 8 15.41 -3.03 -16.63
C GLU A 8 16.91 -3.34 -16.63
N ASP A 9 17.76 -2.33 -16.53
CA ASP A 9 19.22 -2.48 -16.46
C ASP A 9 19.64 -3.21 -15.18
N TYR A 10 18.94 -2.98 -14.07
CA TYR A 10 19.24 -3.61 -12.79
C TYR A 10 18.78 -5.07 -12.70
N ARG A 11 17.71 -5.41 -13.44
CA ARG A 11 17.13 -6.76 -13.44
C ARG A 11 18.16 -7.84 -13.73
N SER A 12 19.07 -7.61 -14.68
CA SER A 12 20.08 -8.57 -15.08
C SER A 12 21.17 -8.81 -14.03
N ARG A 13 21.29 -7.91 -13.04
CA ARG A 13 22.32 -7.95 -11.99
C ARG A 13 21.85 -8.61 -10.70
N LEU A 14 20.54 -8.85 -10.54
CA LEU A 14 19.96 -9.47 -9.36
C LEU A 14 19.96 -11.00 -9.48
N GLU A 15 20.04 -11.69 -8.35
CA GLU A 15 19.86 -13.14 -8.33
C GLU A 15 18.45 -13.51 -8.81
N PRO A 16 18.27 -14.67 -9.48
CA PRO A 16 16.98 -15.02 -10.11
C PRO A 16 15.77 -14.94 -9.19
N ALA A 17 15.88 -15.41 -7.93
CA ALA A 17 14.77 -15.40 -6.97
C ALA A 17 14.37 -13.97 -6.54
N PHE A 18 15.33 -13.06 -6.38
CA PHE A 18 15.09 -11.65 -6.05
C PHE A 18 14.82 -10.79 -7.28
N ARG A 19 15.32 -11.21 -8.43
CA ARG A 19 15.20 -10.50 -9.70
C ARG A 19 13.76 -10.24 -10.07
N ASP A 20 12.93 -11.28 -10.09
CA ASP A 20 11.55 -11.16 -10.56
C ASP A 20 10.67 -10.46 -9.51
N THR A 21 10.77 -10.82 -8.24
CA THR A 21 9.98 -10.22 -7.17
C THR A 21 10.32 -8.74 -6.98
N GLY A 22 11.59 -8.41 -6.81
CA GLY A 22 12.02 -7.03 -6.65
C GLY A 22 11.74 -6.16 -7.87
N TYR A 23 11.96 -6.71 -9.06
CA TYR A 23 11.69 -6.02 -10.32
C TYR A 23 10.21 -5.68 -10.47
N PHE A 24 9.31 -6.65 -10.33
CA PHE A 24 7.88 -6.44 -10.51
C PHE A 24 7.29 -5.53 -9.44
N PHE A 25 7.76 -5.62 -8.20
CA PHE A 25 7.32 -4.72 -7.14
C PHE A 25 7.70 -3.26 -7.44
N ASN A 26 8.94 -3.01 -7.81
CA ASN A 26 9.40 -1.66 -8.15
C ASN A 26 8.74 -1.13 -9.42
N LEU A 27 8.52 -2.00 -10.41
CA LEU A 27 7.79 -1.62 -11.61
C LEU A 27 6.33 -1.24 -11.28
N ALA A 28 5.69 -2.00 -10.41
CA ALA A 28 4.33 -1.70 -9.94
C ALA A 28 4.27 -0.32 -9.25
N ARG A 29 5.24 -0.01 -8.39
CA ARG A 29 5.34 1.30 -7.75
C ARG A 29 5.50 2.43 -8.76
N CYS A 30 6.40 2.27 -9.73
CA CYS A 30 6.59 3.28 -10.77
C CYS A 30 5.32 3.51 -11.60
N ARG A 31 4.62 2.44 -11.97
CA ARG A 31 3.35 2.55 -12.71
C ARG A 31 2.26 3.22 -11.87
N TYR A 32 2.16 2.87 -10.60
CA TYR A 32 1.23 3.51 -9.69
C TYR A 32 1.45 5.03 -9.61
N GLU A 33 2.69 5.46 -9.43
CA GLU A 33 3.03 6.89 -9.34
C GLU A 33 2.74 7.65 -10.62
N LYS A 34 2.72 6.96 -11.77
CA LYS A 34 2.34 7.54 -13.07
C LYS A 34 0.84 7.49 -13.35
N GLY A 35 0.05 6.93 -12.43
CA GLY A 35 -1.39 6.77 -12.62
C GLY A 35 -1.80 5.55 -13.44
N ASP A 36 -0.86 4.67 -13.80
CA ASP A 36 -1.16 3.41 -14.49
C ASP A 36 -1.54 2.33 -13.46
N HIS A 37 -2.77 2.42 -12.96
CA HIS A 37 -3.27 1.52 -11.91
C HIS A 37 -3.41 0.07 -12.40
N ASP A 38 -3.94 -0.13 -13.60
CA ASP A 38 -4.11 -1.46 -14.18
C ASP A 38 -2.76 -2.15 -14.41
N GLY A 39 -1.80 -1.42 -14.97
CA GLY A 39 -0.45 -1.92 -15.16
C GLY A 39 0.26 -2.25 -13.85
N ALA A 40 0.04 -1.44 -12.81
CA ALA A 40 0.59 -1.69 -11.48
C ALA A 40 0.01 -2.98 -10.87
N LEU A 41 -1.31 -3.18 -10.94
CA LEU A 41 -1.96 -4.40 -10.45
C LEU A 41 -1.47 -5.64 -11.21
N GLU A 42 -1.30 -5.55 -12.53
CA GLU A 42 -0.78 -6.65 -13.32
C GLU A 42 0.63 -7.06 -12.87
N CYS A 43 1.51 -6.11 -12.60
CA CYS A 43 2.83 -6.38 -12.06
C CYS A 43 2.78 -7.13 -10.73
N LEU A 44 1.86 -6.74 -9.83
CA LEU A 44 1.70 -7.37 -8.52
C LEU A 44 1.21 -8.82 -8.61
N THR A 45 0.48 -9.20 -9.66
CA THR A 45 0.05 -10.59 -9.88
C THR A 45 1.19 -11.53 -10.26
N ARG A 46 2.31 -11.00 -10.72
CA ARG A 46 3.49 -11.77 -11.14
C ARG A 46 4.49 -12.02 -10.01
N ILE A 47 4.23 -11.50 -8.82
CA ILE A 47 5.13 -11.63 -7.68
C ILE A 47 4.83 -12.93 -6.94
N GLU A 48 5.86 -13.76 -6.75
CA GLU A 48 5.81 -14.89 -5.83
C GLU A 48 6.23 -14.39 -4.43
N TYR A 49 5.34 -14.58 -3.46
CA TYR A 49 5.51 -14.02 -2.12
C TYR A 49 6.07 -15.05 -1.16
N ASP A 50 7.38 -15.25 -1.19
CA ASP A 50 8.06 -16.12 -0.22
C ASP A 50 8.36 -15.40 1.10
N ASP A 51 8.51 -14.08 1.04
CA ASP A 51 8.82 -13.23 2.20
C ASP A 51 7.56 -12.53 2.73
N VAL A 52 7.35 -12.62 4.05
CA VAL A 52 6.18 -12.04 4.73
C VAL A 52 6.13 -10.52 4.55
N LEU A 53 7.26 -9.82 4.68
CA LEU A 53 7.31 -8.37 4.56
C LEU A 53 7.10 -7.91 3.11
N GLN A 54 7.63 -8.65 2.14
CA GLN A 54 7.37 -8.37 0.72
C GLN A 54 5.90 -8.56 0.37
N ASN A 55 5.29 -9.63 0.87
CA ASN A 55 3.85 -9.88 0.70
C ASN A 55 3.03 -8.71 1.25
N LEU A 56 3.30 -8.30 2.49
CA LEU A 56 2.59 -7.19 3.12
C LEU A 56 2.81 -5.87 2.37
N SER A 57 4.02 -5.58 1.92
CA SER A 57 4.32 -4.38 1.16
C SER A 57 3.56 -4.32 -0.17
N ALA A 58 3.46 -5.44 -0.87
CA ALA A 58 2.68 -5.54 -2.10
C ALA A 58 1.18 -5.34 -1.85
N ARG A 59 0.66 -5.90 -0.78
CA ARG A 59 -0.76 -5.70 -0.39
C ARG A 59 -1.07 -4.26 -0.02
N ILE A 60 -0.14 -3.54 0.61
CA ILE A 60 -0.29 -2.10 0.86
C ILE A 60 -0.41 -1.33 -0.46
N LEU A 61 0.41 -1.64 -1.43
CA LEU A 61 0.31 -1.01 -2.75
C LEU A 61 -1.04 -1.32 -3.41
N GLN A 62 -1.54 -2.55 -3.32
CA GLN A 62 -2.88 -2.92 -3.77
C GLN A 62 -3.97 -2.11 -3.06
N MET A 63 -3.86 -1.92 -1.74
CA MET A 63 -4.82 -1.10 -0.98
C MET A 63 -4.88 0.34 -1.51
N LYS A 64 -3.72 0.93 -1.78
CA LYS A 64 -3.62 2.28 -2.32
C LYS A 64 -4.27 2.38 -3.70
N ILE A 65 -4.01 1.41 -4.56
CA ILE A 65 -4.60 1.35 -5.90
C ILE A 65 -6.12 1.19 -5.82
N TYR A 66 -6.62 0.27 -5.00
CA TYR A 66 -8.06 0.07 -4.84
C TYR A 66 -8.75 1.31 -4.27
N TYR A 67 -8.12 2.00 -3.35
CA TYR A 67 -8.65 3.27 -2.84
C TYR A 67 -8.72 4.33 -3.95
N ASP A 68 -7.64 4.51 -4.70
CA ASP A 68 -7.56 5.54 -5.76
C ASP A 68 -8.51 5.25 -6.94
N THR A 69 -8.82 3.98 -7.19
CA THR A 69 -9.75 3.56 -8.26
C THR A 69 -11.17 3.34 -7.76
N ALA A 70 -11.45 3.63 -6.51
CA ALA A 70 -12.75 3.43 -5.87
C ALA A 70 -13.27 1.98 -5.95
N ALA A 71 -12.36 1.02 -5.95
CA ALA A 71 -12.67 -0.41 -5.94
C ALA A 71 -12.97 -0.89 -4.51
N TRP A 72 -14.06 -0.39 -3.93
CA TRP A 72 -14.36 -0.53 -2.49
C TRP A 72 -14.53 -1.97 -2.05
N GLN A 73 -15.19 -2.81 -2.84
CA GLN A 73 -15.40 -4.22 -2.51
C GLN A 73 -14.07 -4.99 -2.50
N SER A 74 -13.22 -4.74 -3.48
CA SER A 74 -11.87 -5.34 -3.53
C SER A 74 -11.00 -4.88 -2.36
N LEU A 75 -11.10 -3.60 -2.00
CA LEU A 75 -10.37 -3.04 -0.86
C LEU A 75 -10.82 -3.68 0.45
N ASP A 76 -12.11 -3.81 0.66
CA ASP A 76 -12.69 -4.40 1.87
C ASP A 76 -12.23 -5.86 2.05
N SER A 77 -12.32 -6.64 0.98
CA SER A 77 -11.83 -8.04 0.96
C SER A 77 -10.33 -8.13 1.24
N LEU A 78 -9.54 -7.21 0.69
CA LEU A 78 -8.09 -7.16 0.92
C LEU A 78 -7.76 -6.82 2.38
N LEU A 79 -8.47 -5.88 2.98
CA LEU A 79 -8.27 -5.51 4.39
C LEU A 79 -8.57 -6.68 5.32
N ASP A 80 -9.65 -7.42 5.08
CA ASP A 80 -9.98 -8.64 5.82
C ASP A 80 -8.88 -9.70 5.67
N SER A 81 -8.42 -9.91 4.45
CA SER A 81 -7.35 -10.87 4.13
C SER A 81 -6.04 -10.52 4.86
N VAL A 82 -5.65 -9.26 4.87
CA VAL A 82 -4.44 -8.80 5.57
C VAL A 82 -4.59 -8.95 7.08
N THR A 83 -5.75 -8.67 7.64
CA THR A 83 -6.02 -8.86 9.06
C THR A 83 -5.83 -10.32 9.47
N VAL A 84 -6.37 -11.25 8.69
CA VAL A 84 -6.20 -12.69 8.93
C VAL A 84 -4.73 -13.11 8.77
N TYR A 85 -4.05 -12.60 7.75
CA TYR A 85 -2.65 -12.88 7.49
C TYR A 85 -1.75 -12.45 8.67
N LEU A 86 -1.97 -11.26 9.22
CA LEU A 86 -1.23 -10.75 10.37
C LEU A 86 -1.43 -11.59 11.64
N ARG A 87 -2.60 -12.21 11.80
CA ARG A 87 -2.87 -13.11 12.93
C ARG A 87 -2.12 -14.44 12.81
N ARG A 88 -1.94 -14.94 11.58
CA ARG A 88 -1.37 -16.27 11.31
C ARG A 88 0.14 -16.26 11.20
N LYS A 89 0.74 -15.17 10.73
CA LYS A 89 2.18 -15.09 10.47
C LYS A 89 2.91 -14.44 11.63
N LYS A 90 4.11 -14.94 11.91
CA LYS A 90 5.02 -14.30 12.85
C LYS A 90 5.62 -13.05 12.19
N VAL A 91 5.21 -11.90 12.67
CA VAL A 91 5.74 -10.59 12.25
C VAL A 91 6.34 -9.92 13.48
N LEU A 92 7.54 -9.37 13.38
CA LEU A 92 8.18 -8.64 14.49
C LEU A 92 7.30 -7.49 14.97
N GLY A 93 7.31 -7.21 16.28
CA GLY A 93 6.40 -6.28 16.93
C GLY A 93 6.22 -4.93 16.24
N TYR A 94 7.32 -4.29 15.83
CA TYR A 94 7.27 -3.03 15.08
C TYR A 94 6.54 -3.17 13.73
N HIS A 95 6.85 -4.20 12.97
CA HIS A 95 6.20 -4.43 11.66
C HIS A 95 4.73 -4.79 11.82
N ARG A 96 4.40 -5.61 12.81
CA ARG A 96 3.00 -5.96 13.12
C ARG A 96 2.20 -4.71 13.46
N GLU A 97 2.73 -3.86 14.32
CA GLU A 97 2.10 -2.60 14.71
C GLU A 97 1.90 -1.68 13.50
N ASN A 98 2.93 -1.53 12.66
CA ASN A 98 2.87 -0.73 11.44
C ASN A 98 1.75 -1.22 10.50
N PHE A 99 1.72 -2.50 10.17
CA PHE A 99 0.73 -3.05 9.24
C PHE A 99 -0.68 -3.05 9.84
N SER A 100 -0.83 -3.32 11.13
CA SER A 100 -2.11 -3.21 11.83
C SER A 100 -2.64 -1.78 11.82
N ASN A 101 -1.78 -0.79 12.03
CA ASN A 101 -2.13 0.62 11.94
C ASN A 101 -2.55 1.01 10.53
N ILE A 102 -1.86 0.52 9.50
CA ILE A 102 -2.24 0.79 8.10
C ILE A 102 -3.65 0.28 7.82
N VAL A 103 -3.96 -0.96 8.21
CA VAL A 103 -5.31 -1.52 8.04
C VAL A 103 -6.36 -0.67 8.76
N ARG A 104 -6.12 -0.34 10.02
CA ARG A 104 -7.05 0.45 10.83
C ARG A 104 -7.29 1.84 10.24
N PHE A 105 -6.26 2.55 9.84
CA PHE A 105 -6.39 3.87 9.23
C PHE A 105 -7.05 3.82 7.86
N MET A 106 -6.79 2.77 7.08
CA MET A 106 -7.47 2.58 5.79
C MET A 106 -8.98 2.37 5.99
N GLN A 107 -9.37 1.56 6.96
CA GLN A 107 -10.78 1.36 7.31
C GLN A 107 -11.46 2.69 7.72
N ARG A 108 -10.79 3.50 8.52
CA ARG A 108 -11.30 4.81 8.93
C ARG A 108 -11.40 5.78 7.75
N LEU A 109 -10.40 5.76 6.85
CA LEU A 109 -10.40 6.61 5.66
C LEU A 109 -11.57 6.28 4.73
N VAL A 110 -11.80 5.00 4.48
CA VAL A 110 -12.92 4.53 3.64
C VAL A 110 -14.27 4.91 4.24
N ALA A 111 -14.39 4.88 5.57
CA ALA A 111 -15.63 5.19 6.28
C ALA A 111 -15.92 6.70 6.39
N LEU A 112 -14.98 7.57 6.00
CA LEU A 112 -15.19 9.01 6.10
C LEU A 112 -16.33 9.49 5.19
N PRO A 113 -17.27 10.33 5.71
CA PRO A 113 -18.22 11.00 4.84
C PRO A 113 -17.51 12.00 3.91
N PRO A 114 -18.10 12.31 2.75
CA PRO A 114 -17.51 13.30 1.83
C PRO A 114 -17.48 14.70 2.47
N GLY A 115 -16.46 15.48 2.10
CA GLY A 115 -16.26 16.85 2.56
C GLY A 115 -15.51 16.96 3.88
N ASN A 116 -15.41 18.19 4.38
CA ASN A 116 -14.78 18.46 5.66
C ASN A 116 -15.74 18.13 6.80
N SER A 117 -15.30 17.30 7.74
CA SER A 117 -16.08 16.86 8.89
C SER A 117 -15.19 16.80 10.14
N PRO A 118 -15.78 16.83 11.35
CA PRO A 118 -15.02 16.58 12.58
C PRO A 118 -14.30 15.22 12.56
N ALA A 119 -14.92 14.20 11.96
CA ALA A 119 -14.31 12.87 11.82
C ALA A 119 -13.04 12.90 10.97
N ARG A 120 -13.03 13.69 9.89
CA ARG A 120 -11.86 13.88 9.02
C ARG A 120 -10.71 14.56 9.77
N GLU A 121 -11.01 15.60 10.51
CA GLU A 121 -9.99 16.31 11.30
C GLU A 121 -9.43 15.43 12.42
N LEU A 122 -10.29 14.66 13.09
CA LEU A 122 -9.85 13.71 14.11
C LEU A 122 -8.93 12.64 13.51
N LEU A 123 -9.29 12.10 12.35
CA LEU A 123 -8.45 11.14 11.64
C LEU A 123 -7.07 11.74 11.30
N ARG A 124 -7.05 12.98 10.82
CA ARG A 124 -5.80 13.68 10.53
C ARG A 124 -4.93 13.83 11.77
N GLN A 125 -5.50 14.25 12.89
CA GLN A 125 -4.77 14.38 14.16
C GLN A 125 -4.22 13.03 14.63
N ASP A 126 -5.01 11.97 14.55
CA ASP A 126 -4.57 10.64 14.93
C ASP A 126 -3.44 10.13 14.02
N LEU A 127 -3.49 10.42 12.72
CA LEU A 127 -2.41 10.11 11.79
C LEU A 127 -1.12 10.85 12.14
N GLU A 128 -1.20 12.14 12.43
CA GLU A 128 -0.04 12.95 12.79
C GLU A 128 0.62 12.47 14.08
N ASN A 129 -0.19 12.01 15.05
CA ASN A 129 0.29 11.53 16.35
C ASN A 129 0.74 10.09 16.33
N CYS A 130 0.43 9.31 15.30
CA CYS A 130 0.86 7.92 15.20
C CYS A 130 2.35 7.84 14.84
N THR A 131 3.15 7.21 15.70
CA THR A 131 4.61 7.10 15.50
C THR A 131 4.99 5.89 14.64
N THR A 132 4.17 4.84 14.64
CA THR A 132 4.43 3.58 13.91
C THR A 132 3.50 3.48 12.71
N LEU A 133 3.80 4.24 11.66
CA LEU A 133 2.99 4.26 10.44
C LEU A 133 3.86 4.63 9.23
N GLY A 134 4.22 3.64 8.43
CA GLY A 134 5.08 3.81 7.26
C GLY A 134 4.45 4.57 6.09
N GLU A 135 3.12 4.60 6.00
CA GLU A 135 2.38 5.24 4.92
C GLU A 135 1.71 6.57 5.35
N LYS A 136 2.23 7.18 6.40
CA LYS A 136 1.65 8.41 6.98
C LYS A 136 1.44 9.52 5.94
N ALA A 137 2.43 9.79 5.10
CA ALA A 137 2.36 10.84 4.09
C ALA A 137 1.21 10.60 3.10
N TRP A 138 1.02 9.37 2.66
CA TRP A 138 -0.07 9.00 1.76
C TRP A 138 -1.43 9.22 2.43
N PHE A 139 -1.60 8.75 3.67
CA PHE A 139 -2.83 8.96 4.43
C PHE A 139 -3.15 10.44 4.65
N LEU A 140 -2.15 11.23 5.04
CA LEU A 140 -2.32 12.68 5.23
C LEU A 140 -2.73 13.37 3.93
N GLN A 141 -2.17 12.97 2.81
CA GLN A 141 -2.57 13.49 1.50
C GLN A 141 -4.04 13.20 1.20
N LYS A 142 -4.52 11.97 1.50
CA LYS A 142 -5.92 11.57 1.26
C LYS A 142 -6.90 12.23 2.23
N THR A 143 -6.47 12.58 3.44
CA THR A 143 -7.29 13.31 4.41
C THR A 143 -7.18 14.82 4.28
N GLY A 144 -6.26 15.32 3.47
CA GLY A 144 -6.11 16.73 3.18
C GLY A 144 -7.38 17.33 2.63
N LYS A 145 -7.49 18.69 2.71
CA LYS A 145 -8.56 19.40 2.02
C LYS A 145 -8.52 18.98 0.56
N GLY A 146 -9.55 18.29 0.13
CA GLY A 146 -9.64 17.87 -1.25
C GLY A 146 -9.31 19.05 -2.15
N LYS A 147 -8.48 18.82 -3.17
CA LYS A 147 -8.34 19.81 -4.23
C LYS A 147 -9.76 20.08 -4.74
N GLN A 148 -10.20 21.28 -4.46
CA GLN A 148 -11.43 21.78 -5.05
C GLN A 148 -11.28 21.83 -6.55
#